data_99f6f55c8b3d02df12258731c5d2af5c
#
_entry.id   99f6f55c8b3d02df12258731c5d2af5c
#
_cell.length_a   1.000
_cell.length_b   1.000
_cell.length_c   1.000
_cell.angle_alpha   90.00
_cell.angle_beta   90.00
_cell.angle_gamma   90.00
#
_symmetry.space_group_name_H-M   'P 1'
#
loop_
_entity.id
_entity.type
_entity.pdbx_description
1 polymer ?
#
loop_
_entity_poly.entity_id
_entity_poly.type
_entity_poly.pdbx_seq_one_letter_code
_entity_poly.pdbx_strand_id
1 'polypeptide(L)'
;MVKRIIKYVGLAVFFYLIYLAVCLLVPPLFHKTTDAAAREAFHTVKTDEEGFAKERARSVDTNLDALLWRLRLVEEAQESLVLTTFDFRDESGGQDMMAALWNAANRGVKVQILVDGINAGLFLSGSDNFRQLASHENVEARFYNPINFLTPWKINYRMHDKYLIADNWGYILGGRNTDNRFLGCYEEFYNEDRDILVYETVPGKGESLCQLQNYFERIWNLPDSRIFRKKGKGGNLVAHYQQLKQRYPEAFTPTDWELETTETNRIELCTNSIEPKNKEPWIWDRMIEEMKQASDVQVQTPYIISSKKMYQDLKAVTDSGVSTEILINAVENGTNPFGCTDYLNQKKKIRDAGVHIYEYLGKQAQHTKTVLADDRISIVGSCNFDMRSVYLDTELMLVIDSPEINAQLRKQIGQMKESCRHMHPDGALQDGSQYQIPPQEWQKKLIYSVLRVIIIPIRHLL
;
A
#
# COMPACT_ATOMS: atom_id res chain seq x y z
N MET A 1 -29.32 -31.20 -34.86
CA MET A 1 -28.41 -30.04 -35.00
C MET A 1 -28.22 -29.33 -33.65
N VAL A 2 -29.24 -28.86 -32.97
CA VAL A 2 -29.20 -28.12 -31.70
C VAL A 2 -28.39 -28.85 -30.61
N LYS A 3 -28.63 -30.14 -30.34
CA LYS A 3 -27.88 -30.93 -29.34
C LYS A 3 -26.36 -30.99 -29.60
N ARG A 4 -25.95 -31.02 -30.88
CA ARG A 4 -24.52 -30.98 -31.25
C ARG A 4 -23.91 -29.59 -31.01
N ILE A 5 -24.65 -28.51 -31.34
CA ILE A 5 -24.19 -27.15 -31.07
C ILE A 5 -24.01 -26.92 -29.57
N ILE A 6 -25.00 -27.30 -28.76
CA ILE A 6 -24.89 -27.19 -27.28
C ILE A 6 -23.69 -27.98 -26.75
N LYS A 7 -23.43 -29.19 -27.28
CA LYS A 7 -22.26 -29.99 -26.89
C LYS A 7 -20.93 -29.28 -27.22
N TYR A 8 -20.80 -28.71 -28.41
CA TYR A 8 -19.59 -28.01 -28.81
C TYR A 8 -19.40 -26.69 -28.06
N VAL A 9 -20.48 -25.95 -27.80
CA VAL A 9 -20.43 -24.74 -26.95
C VAL A 9 -20.02 -25.11 -25.53
N GLY A 10 -20.58 -26.16 -24.94
CA GLY A 10 -20.22 -26.64 -23.62
C GLY A 10 -18.75 -27.07 -23.54
N LEU A 11 -18.25 -27.75 -24.58
CA LEU A 11 -16.83 -28.14 -24.66
C LEU A 11 -15.91 -26.91 -24.79
N ALA A 12 -16.29 -25.92 -25.60
CA ALA A 12 -15.50 -24.67 -25.75
C ALA A 12 -15.45 -23.90 -24.43
N VAL A 13 -16.59 -23.77 -23.72
CA VAL A 13 -16.62 -23.15 -22.39
C VAL A 13 -15.76 -23.91 -21.40
N PHE A 14 -15.81 -25.24 -21.39
CA PHE A 14 -14.97 -26.07 -20.51
C PHE A 14 -13.49 -25.86 -20.74
N PHE A 15 -13.04 -25.87 -21.98
CA PHE A 15 -11.63 -25.62 -22.31
C PHE A 15 -11.21 -24.17 -22.00
N TYR A 16 -12.11 -23.21 -22.19
CA TYR A 16 -11.85 -21.82 -21.81
C TYR A 16 -11.71 -21.64 -20.29
N LEU A 17 -12.50 -22.35 -19.48
CA LEU A 17 -12.36 -22.34 -18.02
C LEU A 17 -11.04 -22.98 -17.57
N ILE A 18 -10.61 -24.07 -18.22
CA ILE A 18 -9.26 -24.64 -17.96
C ILE A 18 -8.17 -23.62 -18.30
N TYR A 19 -8.28 -22.99 -19.47
CA TYR A 19 -7.35 -21.94 -19.88
C TYR A 19 -7.30 -20.79 -18.87
N LEU A 20 -8.43 -20.31 -18.38
CA LEU A 20 -8.51 -19.30 -17.33
C LEU A 20 -7.80 -19.78 -16.05
N ALA A 21 -8.08 -21.00 -15.61
CA ALA A 21 -7.45 -21.55 -14.42
C ALA A 21 -5.92 -21.64 -14.57
N VAL A 22 -5.43 -22.10 -15.71
CA VAL A 22 -3.98 -22.14 -16.00
C VAL A 22 -3.38 -20.75 -15.99
N CYS A 23 -4.02 -19.76 -16.64
CA CYS A 23 -3.54 -18.38 -16.68
C CYS A 23 -3.52 -17.71 -15.30
N LEU A 24 -4.44 -18.06 -14.41
CA LEU A 24 -4.50 -17.50 -13.07
C LEU A 24 -3.54 -18.16 -12.10
N LEU A 25 -3.35 -19.48 -12.19
CA LEU A 25 -2.61 -20.25 -11.18
C LEU A 25 -1.15 -20.48 -11.53
N VAL A 26 -0.79 -20.61 -12.83
CA VAL A 26 0.55 -21.06 -13.22
C VAL A 26 1.59 -19.94 -13.26
N PRO A 27 1.36 -18.76 -13.89
CA PRO A 27 2.38 -17.72 -13.97
C PRO A 27 2.92 -17.25 -12.62
N PRO A 28 2.10 -17.08 -11.57
CA PRO A 28 2.57 -16.65 -10.25
C PRO A 28 3.46 -17.67 -9.51
N LEU A 29 3.55 -18.91 -9.99
CA LEU A 29 4.48 -19.92 -9.43
C LEU A 29 5.95 -19.63 -9.77
N PHE A 30 6.21 -18.83 -10.80
CA PHE A 30 7.55 -18.54 -11.30
C PHE A 30 8.04 -17.18 -10.80
N HIS A 31 8.69 -17.19 -9.65
CA HIS A 31 9.28 -15.98 -9.08
C HIS A 31 10.52 -15.56 -9.88
N LYS A 32 10.65 -14.27 -10.14
CA LYS A 32 11.85 -13.70 -10.75
C LYS A 32 12.90 -13.39 -9.69
N THR A 33 14.14 -13.24 -10.14
CA THR A 33 15.26 -12.67 -9.40
C THR A 33 15.52 -11.27 -9.89
N THR A 34 16.13 -10.43 -9.06
CA THR A 34 16.48 -9.06 -9.42
C THR A 34 17.54 -9.03 -10.54
N ASP A 35 17.23 -8.26 -11.58
CA ASP A 35 18.23 -7.75 -12.52
C ASP A 35 18.68 -6.37 -12.02
N ALA A 36 19.91 -6.28 -11.51
CA ALA A 36 20.43 -5.04 -10.94
C ALA A 36 20.53 -3.90 -11.96
N ALA A 37 20.90 -4.20 -13.21
CA ALA A 37 20.99 -3.20 -14.26
C ALA A 37 19.60 -2.67 -14.66
N ALA A 38 18.59 -3.57 -14.71
CA ALA A 38 17.21 -3.16 -14.98
C ALA A 38 16.63 -2.31 -13.85
N ARG A 39 16.95 -2.64 -12.58
CA ARG A 39 16.57 -1.85 -11.40
C ARG A 39 17.19 -0.46 -11.46
N GLU A 40 18.49 -0.36 -11.65
CA GLU A 40 19.22 0.91 -11.73
C GLU A 40 18.65 1.79 -12.85
N ALA A 41 18.50 1.24 -14.06
CA ALA A 41 17.91 1.97 -15.20
C ALA A 41 16.48 2.47 -14.93
N PHE A 42 15.69 1.73 -14.13
CA PHE A 42 14.34 2.12 -13.75
C PHE A 42 14.33 3.27 -12.75
N HIS A 43 15.21 3.25 -11.76
CA HIS A 43 15.28 4.24 -10.68
C HIS A 43 16.13 5.47 -11.01
N THR A 44 16.88 5.43 -12.10
CA THR A 44 17.69 6.59 -12.52
C THR A 44 16.79 7.79 -12.84
N VAL A 45 16.99 8.87 -12.11
CA VAL A 45 16.38 10.17 -12.36
C VAL A 45 17.44 11.12 -12.92
N LYS A 46 17.13 11.84 -13.98
CA LYS A 46 18.00 12.89 -14.48
C LYS A 46 17.99 14.03 -13.49
N THR A 47 19.16 14.33 -12.92
CA THR A 47 19.36 15.48 -12.05
C THR A 47 19.96 16.63 -12.84
N ASP A 48 19.65 17.85 -12.44
CA ASP A 48 20.41 19.01 -12.87
C ASP A 48 21.82 18.95 -12.27
N GLU A 49 22.75 19.78 -12.78
CA GLU A 49 24.16 19.83 -12.32
C GLU A 49 24.30 20.18 -10.81
N GLU A 50 23.29 20.82 -10.22
CA GLU A 50 23.27 21.25 -8.81
C GLU A 50 22.90 20.15 -7.80
N GLY A 51 22.45 18.98 -8.27
CA GLY A 51 21.98 17.89 -7.40
C GLY A 51 20.61 18.14 -6.76
N PHE A 52 20.24 17.29 -5.80
CA PHE A 52 18.97 17.38 -5.09
C PHE A 52 19.06 18.26 -3.84
N ALA A 53 17.95 18.97 -3.55
CA ALA A 53 17.77 19.66 -2.28
C ALA A 53 17.27 18.68 -1.20
N LYS A 54 17.48 19.04 0.07
CA LYS A 54 16.94 18.28 1.19
C LYS A 54 15.42 18.37 1.23
N GLU A 55 14.79 17.26 1.51
CA GLU A 55 13.35 17.12 1.73
C GLU A 55 13.04 17.06 3.22
N ARG A 56 11.85 17.46 3.58
CA ARG A 56 11.33 17.40 4.94
C ARG A 56 10.20 16.38 4.99
N ALA A 57 10.04 15.68 6.12
CA ALA A 57 9.04 14.64 6.24
C ALA A 57 8.26 14.72 7.56
N ARG A 58 7.08 14.10 7.55
CA ARG A 58 6.23 13.88 8.74
C ARG A 58 5.60 12.50 8.67
N SER A 59 5.61 11.77 9.77
CA SER A 59 4.79 10.55 9.92
C SER A 59 3.33 10.94 10.17
N VAL A 60 2.41 10.29 9.46
CA VAL A 60 0.96 10.47 9.56
C VAL A 60 0.34 9.14 9.96
N ASP A 61 -0.02 9.02 11.24
CA ASP A 61 -0.35 7.73 11.85
C ASP A 61 -1.84 7.53 12.12
N THR A 62 -2.63 8.61 12.28
CA THR A 62 -4.08 8.49 12.48
C THR A 62 -4.84 8.63 11.16
N ASN A 63 -6.03 8.01 11.08
CA ASN A 63 -6.87 8.12 9.89
C ASN A 63 -7.46 9.53 9.71
N LEU A 64 -7.68 10.25 10.82
CA LEU A 64 -8.12 11.66 10.74
C LEU A 64 -7.00 12.52 10.17
N ASP A 65 -5.79 12.44 10.72
CA ASP A 65 -4.65 13.21 10.19
C ASP A 65 -4.39 12.87 8.72
N ALA A 66 -4.53 11.59 8.35
CA ALA A 66 -4.37 11.16 6.96
C ALA A 66 -5.36 11.83 6.00
N LEU A 67 -6.61 12.04 6.43
CA LEU A 67 -7.58 12.82 5.68
C LEU A 67 -7.20 14.31 5.66
N LEU A 68 -6.92 14.90 6.82
CA LEU A 68 -6.63 16.34 6.96
C LEU A 68 -5.40 16.75 6.13
N TRP A 69 -4.31 15.97 6.18
CA TRP A 69 -3.11 16.27 5.39
C TRP A 69 -3.35 16.16 3.88
N ARG A 70 -4.17 15.19 3.45
CA ARG A 70 -4.57 15.11 2.03
C ARG A 70 -5.41 16.30 1.61
N LEU A 71 -6.34 16.75 2.46
CA LEU A 71 -7.16 17.93 2.18
C LEU A 71 -6.30 19.21 2.08
N ARG A 72 -5.32 19.40 2.96
CA ARG A 72 -4.37 20.52 2.90
C ARG A 72 -3.55 20.51 1.60
N LEU A 73 -2.99 19.38 1.22
CA LEU A 73 -2.28 19.24 -0.06
C LEU A 73 -3.18 19.60 -1.24
N VAL A 74 -4.43 19.11 -1.26
CA VAL A 74 -5.39 19.40 -2.34
C VAL A 74 -5.80 20.87 -2.35
N GLU A 75 -6.00 21.49 -1.18
CA GLU A 75 -6.43 22.88 -1.08
C GLU A 75 -5.34 23.84 -1.53
N GLU A 76 -4.08 23.58 -1.20
CA GLU A 76 -2.94 24.44 -1.51
C GLU A 76 -2.33 24.22 -2.90
N ALA A 77 -2.69 23.12 -3.59
CA ALA A 77 -2.25 22.87 -4.97
C ALA A 77 -2.78 23.92 -5.94
N GLN A 78 -1.90 24.40 -6.84
CA GLN A 78 -2.18 25.48 -7.79
C GLN A 78 -2.18 25.01 -9.25
N GLU A 79 -1.37 23.99 -9.59
CA GLU A 79 -1.14 23.56 -10.98
C GLU A 79 -1.68 22.15 -11.24
N SER A 80 -1.31 21.19 -10.41
CA SER A 80 -1.58 19.78 -10.65
C SER A 80 -1.77 18.95 -9.39
N LEU A 81 -2.61 17.94 -9.49
CA LEU A 81 -2.82 16.91 -8.47
C LEU A 81 -2.77 15.53 -9.11
N VAL A 82 -2.04 14.62 -8.49
CA VAL A 82 -2.06 13.20 -8.84
C VAL A 82 -2.55 12.40 -7.65
N LEU A 83 -3.64 11.67 -7.80
CA LEU A 83 -4.10 10.69 -6.80
C LEU A 83 -3.96 9.28 -7.39
N THR A 84 -3.18 8.44 -6.70
CA THR A 84 -3.08 7.01 -7.01
C THR A 84 -3.52 6.21 -5.79
N THR A 85 -4.39 5.22 -5.99
CA THR A 85 -4.88 4.38 -4.88
C THR A 85 -5.33 3.00 -5.37
N PHE A 86 -5.11 1.98 -4.55
CA PHE A 86 -5.56 0.61 -4.85
C PHE A 86 -7.07 0.47 -4.71
N ASP A 87 -7.66 0.94 -3.61
CA ASP A 87 -9.10 0.92 -3.34
C ASP A 87 -9.61 2.35 -3.16
N PHE A 88 -10.61 2.72 -3.95
CA PHE A 88 -11.29 3.99 -3.89
C PHE A 88 -12.79 3.74 -3.87
N ARG A 89 -13.47 4.17 -2.81
CA ARG A 89 -14.88 3.89 -2.61
C ARG A 89 -15.72 5.14 -2.50
N ASP A 90 -16.96 5.07 -2.98
CA ASP A 90 -17.98 6.11 -2.79
C ASP A 90 -18.62 6.00 -1.40
N GLU A 91 -17.78 6.15 -0.37
CA GLU A 91 -18.09 6.19 1.06
C GLU A 91 -17.62 7.54 1.61
N SER A 92 -17.93 7.88 2.86
CA SER A 92 -17.67 9.21 3.42
C SER A 92 -16.24 9.72 3.18
N GLY A 93 -15.21 8.94 3.54
CA GLY A 93 -13.81 9.33 3.33
C GLY A 93 -13.42 9.47 1.85
N GLY A 94 -13.97 8.59 0.99
CA GLY A 94 -13.79 8.71 -0.46
C GLY A 94 -14.56 9.88 -1.06
N GLN A 95 -15.78 10.17 -0.56
CA GLN A 95 -16.56 11.31 -0.99
C GLN A 95 -15.89 12.64 -0.60
N ASP A 96 -15.28 12.70 0.59
CA ASP A 96 -14.49 13.86 1.03
C ASP A 96 -13.35 14.14 0.04
N MET A 97 -12.60 13.11 -0.35
CA MET A 97 -11.55 13.22 -1.35
C MET A 97 -12.08 13.62 -2.74
N MET A 98 -13.18 13.00 -3.21
CA MET A 98 -13.79 13.36 -4.49
C MET A 98 -14.25 14.83 -4.50
N ALA A 99 -14.85 15.31 -3.41
CA ALA A 99 -15.32 16.70 -3.28
C ALA A 99 -14.15 17.70 -3.27
N ALA A 100 -13.07 17.39 -2.55
CA ALA A 100 -11.87 18.22 -2.53
C ALA A 100 -11.22 18.29 -3.93
N LEU A 101 -11.03 17.15 -4.61
CA LEU A 101 -10.48 17.10 -5.97
C LEU A 101 -11.37 17.83 -6.99
N TRP A 102 -12.70 17.70 -6.86
CA TRP A 102 -13.65 18.45 -7.68
C TRP A 102 -13.47 19.96 -7.52
N ASN A 103 -13.33 20.42 -6.27
CA ASN A 103 -13.12 21.84 -5.99
C ASN A 103 -11.75 22.33 -6.52
N ALA A 104 -10.69 21.55 -6.39
CA ALA A 104 -9.39 21.87 -6.99
C ALA A 104 -9.49 22.01 -8.51
N ALA A 105 -10.17 21.07 -9.18
CA ALA A 105 -10.42 21.14 -10.62
C ALA A 105 -11.20 22.40 -11.02
N ASN A 106 -12.19 22.84 -10.23
CA ASN A 106 -12.91 24.11 -10.44
C ASN A 106 -12.01 25.35 -10.28
N ARG A 107 -10.92 25.26 -9.49
CA ARG A 107 -9.91 26.34 -9.38
C ARG A 107 -8.95 26.36 -10.59
N GLY A 108 -9.06 25.38 -11.51
CA GLY A 108 -8.21 25.27 -12.69
C GLY A 108 -7.06 24.25 -12.52
N VAL A 109 -6.94 23.61 -11.37
CA VAL A 109 -5.90 22.59 -11.09
C VAL A 109 -6.15 21.35 -11.97
N LYS A 110 -5.12 20.83 -12.61
CA LYS A 110 -5.18 19.58 -13.39
C LYS A 110 -5.15 18.38 -12.46
N VAL A 111 -6.16 17.54 -12.50
CA VAL A 111 -6.31 16.38 -11.63
C VAL A 111 -6.18 15.08 -12.42
N GLN A 112 -5.21 14.24 -12.06
CA GLN A 112 -5.01 12.92 -12.61
C GLN A 112 -5.28 11.86 -11.53
N ILE A 113 -6.15 10.90 -11.84
CA ILE A 113 -6.56 9.86 -10.89
C ILE A 113 -6.26 8.49 -11.50
N LEU A 114 -5.43 7.68 -10.82
CA LEU A 114 -5.14 6.31 -11.21
C LEU A 114 -5.58 5.34 -10.12
N VAL A 115 -6.47 4.42 -10.47
CA VAL A 115 -7.03 3.43 -9.53
C VAL A 115 -6.82 2.02 -10.07
N ASP A 116 -6.61 1.03 -9.18
CA ASP A 116 -6.59 -0.37 -9.60
C ASP A 116 -7.86 -0.76 -10.33
N GLY A 117 -7.73 -1.38 -11.49
CA GLY A 117 -8.85 -1.58 -12.41
C GLY A 117 -9.88 -2.60 -11.97
N ILE A 118 -9.54 -3.55 -11.05
CA ILE A 118 -10.54 -4.47 -10.49
C ILE A 118 -11.36 -3.74 -9.42
N ASN A 119 -10.71 -3.10 -8.46
CA ASN A 119 -11.40 -2.37 -7.39
C ASN A 119 -12.24 -1.21 -7.96
N ALA A 120 -11.68 -0.44 -8.89
CA ALA A 120 -12.42 0.62 -9.56
C ALA A 120 -13.64 0.09 -10.35
N GLY A 121 -13.49 -1.05 -11.00
CA GLY A 121 -14.60 -1.70 -11.73
C GLY A 121 -15.74 -2.12 -10.81
N LEU A 122 -15.43 -2.64 -9.63
CA LEU A 122 -16.39 -3.16 -8.66
C LEU A 122 -17.05 -2.06 -7.83
N PHE A 123 -16.27 -1.09 -7.33
CA PHE A 123 -16.73 -0.17 -6.29
C PHE A 123 -16.87 1.29 -6.74
N LEU A 124 -16.21 1.69 -7.86
CA LEU A 124 -16.13 3.10 -8.24
C LEU A 124 -16.83 3.42 -9.57
N SER A 125 -16.75 2.52 -10.56
CA SER A 125 -17.25 2.78 -11.92
C SER A 125 -18.78 3.01 -12.00
N GLY A 126 -19.52 2.59 -10.98
CA GLY A 126 -20.95 2.78 -10.78
C GLY A 126 -21.33 4.06 -10.04
N SER A 127 -20.37 4.69 -9.33
CA SER A 127 -20.59 5.85 -8.49
C SER A 127 -20.98 7.10 -9.29
N ASP A 128 -22.04 7.79 -8.90
CA ASP A 128 -22.44 9.06 -9.51
C ASP A 128 -21.49 10.19 -9.13
N ASN A 129 -20.94 10.20 -7.90
CA ASN A 129 -19.95 11.17 -7.47
C ASN A 129 -18.67 11.04 -8.29
N PHE A 130 -18.16 9.81 -8.48
CA PHE A 130 -16.96 9.60 -9.29
C PHE A 130 -17.17 9.93 -10.77
N ARG A 131 -18.35 9.60 -11.32
CA ARG A 131 -18.70 9.98 -12.69
C ARG A 131 -18.81 11.48 -12.87
N GLN A 132 -19.33 12.20 -11.85
CA GLN A 132 -19.34 13.67 -11.83
C GLN A 132 -17.90 14.19 -11.84
N LEU A 133 -17.04 13.72 -10.94
CA LEU A 133 -15.63 14.11 -10.86
C LEU A 133 -14.91 13.86 -12.20
N ALA A 134 -15.03 12.67 -12.76
CA ALA A 134 -14.41 12.30 -14.04
C ALA A 134 -15.02 13.00 -15.26
N SER A 135 -16.12 13.76 -15.08
CA SER A 135 -16.75 14.55 -16.15
C SER A 135 -16.16 15.97 -16.27
N HIS A 136 -15.40 16.39 -15.26
CA HIS A 136 -14.79 17.71 -15.24
C HIS A 136 -13.66 17.81 -16.28
N GLU A 137 -13.55 18.95 -16.99
CA GLU A 137 -12.56 19.13 -18.06
C GLU A 137 -11.10 19.07 -17.59
N ASN A 138 -10.85 19.47 -16.33
CA ASN A 138 -9.53 19.43 -15.70
C ASN A 138 -9.25 18.09 -14.99
N VAL A 139 -10.10 17.06 -15.14
CA VAL A 139 -9.93 15.74 -14.49
C VAL A 139 -9.77 14.64 -15.54
N GLU A 140 -8.70 13.88 -15.43
CA GLU A 140 -8.53 12.62 -16.16
C GLU A 140 -8.38 11.45 -15.19
N ALA A 141 -9.26 10.45 -15.30
CA ALA A 141 -9.20 9.23 -14.51
C ALA A 141 -8.83 8.04 -15.39
N ARG A 142 -7.92 7.19 -14.89
CA ARG A 142 -7.54 5.92 -15.53
C ARG A 142 -7.63 4.76 -14.55
N PHE A 143 -7.88 3.57 -15.09
CA PHE A 143 -7.93 2.31 -14.36
C PHE A 143 -6.75 1.43 -14.81
N TYR A 144 -5.87 1.09 -13.85
CA TYR A 144 -4.73 0.22 -14.12
C TYR A 144 -5.20 -1.23 -14.27
N ASN A 145 -4.83 -1.86 -15.38
CA ASN A 145 -5.07 -3.27 -15.67
C ASN A 145 -6.49 -3.76 -15.32
N PRO A 146 -7.56 -3.15 -15.90
CA PRO A 146 -8.93 -3.62 -15.70
C PRO A 146 -9.10 -5.04 -16.26
N ILE A 147 -10.08 -5.79 -15.73
CA ILE A 147 -10.34 -7.17 -16.17
C ILE A 147 -10.50 -7.21 -17.69
N ASN A 148 -9.70 -8.08 -18.31
CA ASN A 148 -9.78 -8.38 -19.74
C ASN A 148 -9.71 -9.90 -19.93
N PHE A 149 -10.83 -10.50 -20.30
CA PHE A 149 -10.95 -11.94 -20.53
C PHE A 149 -10.14 -12.44 -21.73
N LEU A 150 -9.66 -11.54 -22.60
CA LEU A 150 -8.73 -11.91 -23.69
C LEU A 150 -7.28 -12.02 -23.24
N THR A 151 -6.94 -11.43 -22.09
CA THR A 151 -5.61 -11.48 -21.49
C THR A 151 -5.67 -11.90 -20.02
N PRO A 152 -6.25 -13.10 -19.72
CA PRO A 152 -6.56 -13.49 -18.35
C PRO A 152 -5.32 -13.68 -17.46
N TRP A 153 -4.16 -13.94 -18.04
CA TRP A 153 -2.89 -14.02 -17.31
C TRP A 153 -2.48 -12.71 -16.64
N LYS A 154 -3.06 -11.55 -17.04
CA LYS A 154 -2.79 -10.27 -16.43
C LYS A 154 -3.62 -10.02 -15.13
N ILE A 155 -4.67 -10.80 -14.86
CA ILE A 155 -5.62 -10.53 -13.77
C ILE A 155 -4.96 -10.47 -12.39
N ASN A 156 -3.92 -11.26 -12.15
CA ASN A 156 -3.23 -11.30 -10.85
C ASN A 156 -2.36 -10.09 -10.55
N TYR A 157 -1.98 -9.30 -11.56
CA TYR A 157 -1.05 -8.18 -11.38
C TYR A 157 -1.83 -6.91 -11.10
N ARG A 158 -1.75 -6.47 -9.84
CA ARG A 158 -2.53 -5.31 -9.37
C ARG A 158 -1.62 -4.11 -9.11
N MET A 159 -2.22 -2.94 -9.09
CA MET A 159 -1.57 -1.73 -8.63
C MET A 159 -1.90 -1.54 -7.14
N HIS A 160 -0.90 -1.69 -6.28
CA HIS A 160 -1.10 -1.55 -4.84
C HIS A 160 -0.56 -0.22 -4.28
N ASP A 161 -0.28 0.73 -5.16
CA ASP A 161 0.24 2.06 -4.86
C ASP A 161 -0.80 2.95 -4.19
N LYS A 162 -0.36 3.81 -3.27
CA LYS A 162 -1.21 4.79 -2.57
C LYS A 162 -0.42 6.05 -2.29
N TYR A 163 -0.69 7.11 -3.07
CA TYR A 163 -0.08 8.43 -2.88
C TYR A 163 -0.94 9.56 -3.48
N LEU A 164 -0.71 10.76 -2.97
CA LEU A 164 -1.23 12.01 -3.53
C LEU A 164 -0.04 12.96 -3.71
N ILE A 165 0.12 13.52 -4.91
CA ILE A 165 1.14 14.54 -5.22
C ILE A 165 0.43 15.87 -5.44
N ALA A 166 0.96 16.95 -4.86
CA ALA A 166 0.55 18.33 -5.07
C ALA A 166 1.66 19.11 -5.78
N ASP A 167 1.41 19.52 -7.01
CA ASP A 167 2.33 20.29 -7.85
C ASP A 167 3.74 19.62 -7.90
N ASN A 168 4.77 20.42 -7.64
CA ASN A 168 6.17 20.00 -7.57
C ASN A 168 6.80 20.28 -6.20
N TRP A 169 5.96 20.34 -5.12
CA TRP A 169 6.45 20.74 -3.80
C TRP A 169 6.07 19.79 -2.66
N GLY A 170 5.12 18.89 -2.85
CA GLY A 170 4.74 18.02 -1.74
C GLY A 170 3.95 16.79 -2.17
N TYR A 171 4.03 15.75 -1.34
CA TYR A 171 3.23 14.54 -1.53
C TYR A 171 3.01 13.79 -0.22
N ILE A 172 2.04 12.91 -0.20
CA ILE A 172 1.83 11.93 0.87
C ILE A 172 1.78 10.53 0.25
N LEU A 173 2.54 9.58 0.83
CA LEU A 173 2.66 8.21 0.36
C LEU A 173 2.64 7.24 1.55
N GLY A 174 1.96 6.09 1.41
CA GLY A 174 1.95 5.07 2.46
C GLY A 174 1.08 3.87 2.18
N GLY A 175 0.47 3.32 3.24
CA GLY A 175 -0.36 2.11 3.16
C GLY A 175 -1.85 2.36 2.97
N ARG A 176 -2.35 3.60 3.14
CA ARG A 176 -3.78 3.91 3.23
C ARG A 176 -4.48 3.96 1.87
N ASN A 177 -5.56 3.20 1.76
CA ASN A 177 -6.54 3.34 0.67
C ASN A 177 -7.45 4.56 0.88
N THR A 178 -8.27 4.87 -0.12
CA THR A 178 -9.22 6.00 -0.12
C THR A 178 -10.63 5.48 0.18
N ASP A 179 -10.82 5.02 1.42
CA ASP A 179 -12.10 4.50 1.94
C ASP A 179 -12.23 4.77 3.45
N ASN A 180 -13.40 4.48 4.04
CA ASN A 180 -13.71 4.76 5.44
C ASN A 180 -12.81 4.05 6.46
N ARG A 181 -12.21 2.89 6.09
CA ARG A 181 -11.35 2.13 6.99
C ARG A 181 -9.99 2.79 7.20
N PHE A 182 -9.61 3.75 6.33
CA PHE A 182 -8.28 4.36 6.29
C PHE A 182 -8.26 5.87 6.38
N LEU A 183 -9.37 6.54 6.09
CA LEU A 183 -9.47 8.01 6.10
C LEU A 183 -10.62 8.49 6.98
N GLY A 184 -10.33 9.48 7.84
CA GLY A 184 -11.32 10.10 8.72
C GLY A 184 -11.72 9.20 9.90
N CYS A 185 -12.84 9.58 10.55
CA CYS A 185 -13.39 8.88 11.72
C CYS A 185 -14.81 8.39 11.41
N TYR A 186 -14.97 7.53 10.40
CA TYR A 186 -16.28 7.10 9.90
C TYR A 186 -16.70 5.71 10.36
N GLU A 187 -15.74 4.90 10.82
CA GLU A 187 -15.97 3.52 11.26
C GLU A 187 -15.52 3.33 12.71
N GLU A 188 -16.26 2.51 13.45
CA GLU A 188 -15.83 2.09 14.79
C GLU A 188 -14.63 1.14 14.74
N PHE A 189 -14.62 0.26 13.75
CA PHE A 189 -13.50 -0.66 13.46
C PHE A 189 -12.81 -0.23 12.16
N TYR A 190 -11.57 0.17 12.29
CA TYR A 190 -10.75 0.66 11.19
C TYR A 190 -9.37 0.01 11.20
N ASN A 191 -8.57 0.28 10.19
CA ASN A 191 -7.18 -0.14 10.15
C ASN A 191 -6.28 1.03 10.58
N GLU A 192 -5.39 0.77 11.52
CA GLU A 192 -4.28 1.68 11.82
C GLU A 192 -3.21 1.51 10.74
N ASP A 193 -2.86 2.57 10.05
CA ASP A 193 -1.84 2.53 9.01
C ASP A 193 -0.95 3.77 9.10
N ARG A 194 0.08 3.83 8.26
CA ARG A 194 1.05 4.92 8.24
C ARG A 194 1.25 5.43 6.83
N ASP A 195 1.26 6.75 6.71
CA ASP A 195 1.76 7.46 5.56
C ASP A 195 2.92 8.37 5.96
N ILE A 196 3.72 8.74 4.98
CA ILE A 196 4.75 9.80 5.11
C ILE A 196 4.31 10.96 4.22
N LEU A 197 4.14 12.12 4.84
CA LEU A 197 4.03 13.39 4.16
C LEU A 197 5.43 13.91 3.90
N VAL A 198 5.71 14.32 2.68
CA VAL A 198 6.99 14.89 2.26
C VAL A 198 6.75 16.28 1.69
N TYR A 199 7.58 17.23 2.12
CA TYR A 199 7.58 18.62 1.69
C TYR A 199 8.95 19.01 1.15
N GLU A 200 8.96 19.66 0.00
CA GLU A 200 10.18 20.21 -0.62
C GLU A 200 10.34 21.68 -0.30
N THR A 201 11.45 22.01 0.32
CA THR A 201 11.79 23.42 0.60
C THR A 201 12.19 24.19 -0.66
N VAL A 202 12.63 23.48 -1.70
CA VAL A 202 12.92 24.01 -3.04
C VAL A 202 12.12 23.20 -4.05
N PRO A 203 10.97 23.71 -4.53
CA PRO A 203 10.06 22.99 -5.41
C PRO A 203 10.76 22.41 -6.65
N GLY A 204 10.52 21.11 -6.92
CA GLY A 204 11.09 20.38 -8.05
C GLY A 204 12.57 19.99 -7.90
N LYS A 205 13.15 20.12 -6.70
CA LYS A 205 14.54 19.76 -6.39
C LYS A 205 14.68 18.61 -5.40
N GLY A 206 13.59 18.02 -4.91
CA GLY A 206 13.63 16.84 -4.06
C GLY A 206 13.85 15.56 -4.85
N GLU A 207 14.71 14.69 -4.34
CA GLU A 207 15.03 13.42 -5.01
C GLU A 207 13.79 12.51 -5.10
N SER A 208 13.12 12.32 -3.97
CA SER A 208 12.02 11.35 -3.88
C SER A 208 10.77 11.80 -4.66
N LEU A 209 10.46 13.09 -4.68
CA LEU A 209 9.35 13.60 -5.49
C LEU A 209 9.64 13.49 -6.99
N CYS A 210 10.87 13.82 -7.43
CA CYS A 210 11.27 13.63 -8.84
C CYS A 210 11.17 12.14 -9.26
N GLN A 211 11.60 11.22 -8.39
CA GLN A 211 11.47 9.78 -8.61
C GLN A 211 9.99 9.36 -8.67
N LEU A 212 9.13 9.87 -7.79
CA LEU A 212 7.70 9.55 -7.74
C LEU A 212 6.95 10.09 -8.96
N GLN A 213 7.25 11.30 -9.41
CA GLN A 213 6.67 11.87 -10.63
C GLN A 213 7.07 11.07 -11.88
N ASN A 214 8.36 10.72 -12.01
CA ASN A 214 8.84 9.85 -13.10
C ASN A 214 8.17 8.47 -13.07
N TYR A 215 8.02 7.87 -11.89
CA TYR A 215 7.28 6.61 -11.72
C TYR A 215 5.83 6.76 -12.17
N PHE A 216 5.14 7.82 -11.72
CA PHE A 216 3.75 8.09 -12.12
C PHE A 216 3.60 8.26 -13.62
N GLU A 217 4.44 9.06 -14.26
CA GLU A 217 4.38 9.25 -15.72
C GLU A 217 4.52 7.93 -16.49
N ARG A 218 5.39 7.05 -16.02
CA ARG A 218 5.61 5.74 -16.66
C ARG A 218 4.40 4.83 -16.49
N ILE A 219 3.83 4.69 -15.27
CA ILE A 219 2.65 3.84 -15.04
C ILE A 219 1.39 4.41 -15.69
N TRP A 220 1.24 5.74 -15.69
CA TRP A 220 0.14 6.44 -16.33
C TRP A 220 0.10 6.18 -17.83
N ASN A 221 1.25 6.18 -18.50
CA ASN A 221 1.35 6.02 -19.95
C ASN A 221 1.38 4.55 -20.40
N LEU A 222 1.27 3.59 -19.51
CA LEU A 222 1.14 2.17 -19.89
C LEU A 222 -0.14 1.93 -20.70
N PRO A 223 -0.10 1.04 -21.71
CA PRO A 223 -1.30 0.61 -22.43
C PRO A 223 -2.36 -0.04 -21.52
N ASP A 224 -1.93 -0.54 -20.37
CA ASP A 224 -2.78 -1.16 -19.36
C ASP A 224 -3.46 -0.13 -18.41
N SER A 225 -3.02 1.13 -18.40
CA SER A 225 -3.66 2.25 -17.69
C SER A 225 -4.72 2.91 -18.58
N ARG A 226 -5.96 2.41 -18.50
CA ARG A 226 -7.03 2.74 -19.45
C ARG A 226 -7.91 3.89 -18.96
N ILE A 227 -8.17 4.86 -19.85
CA ILE A 227 -9.01 6.02 -19.57
C ILE A 227 -10.43 5.57 -19.19
N PHE A 228 -10.93 6.08 -18.07
CA PHE A 228 -12.33 5.96 -17.66
C PHE A 228 -13.19 6.95 -18.44
N ARG A 229 -14.16 6.45 -19.23
CA ARG A 229 -14.94 7.28 -20.17
C ARG A 229 -16.40 7.51 -19.74
N LYS A 230 -16.87 6.87 -18.66
CA LYS A 230 -18.25 7.05 -18.19
C LYS A 230 -18.38 8.40 -17.51
N LYS A 231 -19.34 9.18 -17.98
CA LYS A 231 -19.66 10.52 -17.46
C LYS A 231 -20.99 10.51 -16.72
N GLY A 232 -21.17 11.44 -15.80
CA GLY A 232 -22.42 11.62 -15.04
C GLY A 232 -22.52 13.01 -14.44
N LYS A 233 -23.74 13.42 -14.08
CA LYS A 233 -24.05 14.72 -13.45
C LYS A 233 -24.84 14.53 -12.15
N GLY A 234 -25.06 13.28 -11.70
CA GLY A 234 -25.94 12.94 -10.57
C GLY A 234 -25.29 13.07 -9.19
N GLY A 235 -23.99 13.34 -9.11
CA GLY A 235 -23.27 13.47 -7.85
C GLY A 235 -23.54 14.78 -7.13
N ASN A 236 -23.18 14.86 -5.84
CA ASN A 236 -23.42 16.01 -4.97
C ASN A 236 -22.12 16.62 -4.40
N LEU A 237 -21.04 16.65 -5.22
CA LEU A 237 -19.70 17.03 -4.76
C LEU A 237 -19.61 18.47 -4.28
N VAL A 238 -20.39 19.39 -4.88
CA VAL A 238 -20.39 20.81 -4.47
C VAL A 238 -20.91 20.98 -3.04
N ALA A 239 -22.09 20.42 -2.73
CA ALA A 239 -22.65 20.50 -1.38
C ALA A 239 -21.79 19.71 -0.38
N HIS A 240 -21.22 18.58 -0.78
CA HIS A 240 -20.35 17.79 0.06
C HIS A 240 -19.07 18.57 0.43
N TYR A 241 -18.47 19.31 -0.52
CA TYR A 241 -17.31 20.15 -0.24
C TYR A 241 -17.62 21.28 0.78
N GLN A 242 -18.80 21.89 0.71
CA GLN A 242 -19.19 22.89 1.70
C GLN A 242 -19.35 22.29 3.11
N GLN A 243 -19.93 21.10 3.20
CA GLN A 243 -20.02 20.36 4.46
C GLN A 243 -18.65 19.98 5.02
N LEU A 244 -17.73 19.57 4.14
CA LEU A 244 -16.35 19.21 4.47
C LEU A 244 -15.60 20.40 5.10
N LYS A 245 -15.72 21.60 4.52
CA LYS A 245 -15.15 22.83 5.07
C LYS A 245 -15.70 23.19 6.45
N GLN A 246 -17.00 22.94 6.69
CA GLN A 246 -17.60 23.18 8.00
C GLN A 246 -17.14 22.15 9.03
N ARG A 247 -16.91 20.91 8.61
CA ARG A 247 -16.51 19.80 9.49
C ARG A 247 -15.04 19.89 9.91
N TYR A 248 -14.17 20.31 9.02
CA TYR A 248 -12.72 20.35 9.19
C TYR A 248 -12.11 21.68 8.76
N PRO A 249 -12.53 22.81 9.38
CA PRO A 249 -12.07 24.15 8.97
C PRO A 249 -10.55 24.31 9.03
N GLU A 250 -9.87 23.57 9.91
CA GLU A 250 -8.41 23.56 10.06
C GLU A 250 -7.66 23.03 8.83
N ALA A 251 -8.30 22.20 8.00
CA ALA A 251 -7.70 21.72 6.75
C ALA A 251 -7.73 22.74 5.60
N PHE A 252 -8.43 23.87 5.80
CA PHE A 252 -8.61 24.92 4.80
C PHE A 252 -7.97 26.26 5.21
N THR A 253 -7.06 26.21 6.17
CA THR A 253 -6.21 27.34 6.57
C THR A 253 -4.80 27.13 6.01
N PRO A 254 -4.08 28.21 5.65
CA PRO A 254 -2.69 28.10 5.17
C PRO A 254 -1.82 27.32 6.14
N THR A 255 -0.98 26.44 5.63
CA THR A 255 -0.12 25.56 6.41
C THR A 255 1.31 26.09 6.43
N ASP A 256 1.93 26.16 7.60
CA ASP A 256 3.37 26.33 7.72
C ASP A 256 4.06 24.96 7.58
N TRP A 257 4.36 24.59 6.34
CA TRP A 257 4.94 23.27 6.00
C TRP A 257 6.30 23.01 6.66
N GLU A 258 7.10 24.05 6.86
CA GLU A 258 8.39 23.89 7.54
C GLU A 258 8.22 23.57 9.03
N LEU A 259 7.26 24.22 9.68
CA LEU A 259 6.96 23.95 11.10
C LEU A 259 6.35 22.56 11.30
N GLU A 260 5.55 22.10 10.34
CA GLU A 260 4.81 20.82 10.42
C GLU A 260 5.63 19.60 10.01
N THR A 261 6.82 19.79 9.46
CA THR A 261 7.69 18.71 8.97
C THR A 261 9.08 18.78 9.56
N THR A 262 9.79 17.67 9.59
CA THR A 262 11.17 17.53 10.08
C THR A 262 12.12 17.39 8.91
N GLU A 263 13.26 18.08 8.93
CA GLU A 263 14.32 17.94 7.92
C GLU A 263 14.87 16.50 7.94
N THR A 264 15.15 15.97 6.76
CA THR A 264 15.75 14.64 6.60
C THR A 264 17.13 14.77 5.96
N ASN A 265 17.98 13.77 6.16
CA ASN A 265 19.26 13.71 5.44
C ASN A 265 19.04 13.36 3.96
N ARG A 266 18.13 12.40 3.68
CA ARG A 266 17.76 11.95 2.35
C ARG A 266 16.45 11.19 2.40
N ILE A 267 15.66 11.29 1.33
CA ILE A 267 14.53 10.40 1.05
C ILE A 267 14.73 9.82 -0.35
N GLU A 268 14.62 8.51 -0.49
CA GLU A 268 14.70 7.78 -1.76
C GLU A 268 13.45 6.95 -1.98
N LEU A 269 12.91 6.95 -3.20
CA LEU A 269 11.79 6.09 -3.57
C LEU A 269 12.31 4.74 -4.08
N CYS A 270 11.84 3.66 -3.48
CA CYS A 270 12.05 2.31 -3.96
C CYS A 270 10.73 1.71 -4.49
N THR A 271 10.75 1.11 -5.68
CA THR A 271 9.54 0.61 -6.34
C THR A 271 9.76 -0.77 -6.96
N ASN A 272 8.68 -1.52 -7.18
CA ASN A 272 8.69 -2.67 -8.09
C ASN A 272 8.44 -2.21 -9.55
N SER A 273 8.67 -3.10 -10.53
CA SER A 273 8.37 -2.81 -11.93
C SER A 273 6.86 -2.64 -12.16
N ILE A 274 6.48 -1.79 -13.11
CA ILE A 274 5.10 -1.32 -13.27
C ILE A 274 4.22 -2.18 -14.20
N GLU A 275 4.82 -2.97 -15.11
CA GLU A 275 4.06 -3.73 -16.09
C GLU A 275 3.28 -4.87 -15.44
N PRO A 276 2.08 -5.25 -15.96
CA PRO A 276 1.27 -6.36 -15.43
C PRO A 276 1.87 -7.72 -15.83
N LYS A 277 2.96 -8.08 -15.17
CA LYS A 277 3.71 -9.34 -15.29
C LYS A 277 4.39 -9.66 -13.95
N ASN A 278 4.96 -10.87 -13.80
CA ASN A 278 5.75 -11.21 -12.61
C ASN A 278 6.83 -10.16 -12.37
N LYS A 279 6.89 -9.66 -11.13
CA LYS A 279 7.83 -8.64 -10.68
C LYS A 279 9.17 -9.25 -10.32
N GLU A 280 10.21 -8.48 -10.52
CA GLU A 280 11.48 -8.66 -9.86
C GLU A 280 11.38 -8.07 -8.45
N PRO A 281 11.94 -8.73 -7.41
CA PRO A 281 11.70 -8.34 -6.01
C PRO A 281 12.58 -7.16 -5.56
N TRP A 282 12.59 -6.04 -6.30
CA TRP A 282 13.49 -4.91 -6.08
C TRP A 282 13.33 -4.28 -4.69
N ILE A 283 12.09 -4.09 -4.24
CA ILE A 283 11.80 -3.55 -2.90
C ILE A 283 12.27 -4.53 -1.82
N TRP A 284 11.97 -5.82 -1.99
CA TRP A 284 12.35 -6.86 -1.03
C TRP A 284 13.87 -6.92 -0.86
N ASP A 285 14.60 -6.96 -1.97
CA ASP A 285 16.06 -7.04 -1.95
C ASP A 285 16.65 -5.77 -1.32
N ARG A 286 16.08 -4.57 -1.60
CA ARG A 286 16.51 -3.34 -0.96
C ARG A 286 16.27 -3.36 0.56
N MET A 287 15.12 -3.83 1.02
CA MET A 287 14.86 -3.98 2.46
C MET A 287 15.84 -4.94 3.12
N ILE A 288 16.11 -6.09 2.49
CA ILE A 288 17.07 -7.08 3.00
C ILE A 288 18.51 -6.53 3.03
N GLU A 289 18.90 -5.72 2.05
CA GLU A 289 20.21 -5.02 2.03
C GLU A 289 20.34 -4.09 3.24
N GLU A 290 19.35 -3.25 3.52
CA GLU A 290 19.37 -2.34 4.68
C GLU A 290 19.35 -3.11 6.01
N MET A 291 18.51 -4.15 6.11
CA MET A 291 18.44 -5.00 7.29
C MET A 291 19.78 -5.67 7.60
N LYS A 292 20.52 -6.14 6.60
CA LYS A 292 21.83 -6.79 6.80
C LYS A 292 22.93 -5.86 7.25
N GLN A 293 22.80 -4.55 7.00
CA GLN A 293 23.78 -3.54 7.42
C GLN A 293 23.53 -3.04 8.83
N ALA A 294 22.37 -3.34 9.40
CA ALA A 294 21.96 -2.91 10.74
C ALA A 294 22.41 -3.89 11.83
N SER A 295 22.37 -3.44 13.07
CA SER A 295 22.53 -4.25 14.28
C SER A 295 21.17 -4.62 14.87
N ASP A 296 20.17 -3.75 14.72
CA ASP A 296 18.81 -3.90 15.23
C ASP A 296 17.78 -3.51 14.18
N VAL A 297 16.82 -4.40 13.93
CA VAL A 297 15.78 -4.21 12.95
C VAL A 297 14.39 -4.43 13.58
N GLN A 298 13.49 -3.46 13.35
CA GLN A 298 12.08 -3.61 13.68
C GLN A 298 11.22 -3.54 12.43
N VAL A 299 10.37 -4.55 12.24
CA VAL A 299 9.44 -4.65 11.10
C VAL A 299 8.01 -4.57 11.61
N GLN A 300 7.18 -3.77 10.95
CA GLN A 300 5.72 -3.86 11.02
C GLN A 300 5.16 -4.32 9.69
N THR A 301 4.29 -5.31 9.70
CA THR A 301 3.52 -5.75 8.56
C THR A 301 2.21 -6.36 9.05
N PRO A 302 1.06 -6.20 8.35
CA PRO A 302 -0.21 -6.72 8.86
C PRO A 302 -0.21 -8.24 9.01
N TYR A 303 0.57 -8.95 8.19
CA TYR A 303 0.73 -10.41 8.17
C TYR A 303 2.00 -10.79 7.40
N ILE A 304 2.38 -12.08 7.47
CA ILE A 304 3.52 -12.64 6.74
C ILE A 304 3.04 -13.83 5.91
N ILE A 305 3.23 -13.75 4.58
CA ILE A 305 2.96 -14.85 3.63
C ILE A 305 4.19 -15.03 2.74
N SER A 306 5.29 -15.47 3.33
CA SER A 306 6.60 -15.47 2.67
C SER A 306 6.86 -16.72 1.84
N SER A 307 7.55 -16.54 0.71
CA SER A 307 8.10 -17.63 -0.10
C SER A 307 9.27 -18.33 0.63
N LYS A 308 9.72 -19.47 0.10
CA LYS A 308 10.91 -20.14 0.64
C LYS A 308 12.14 -19.20 0.60
N LYS A 309 12.30 -18.44 -0.49
CA LYS A 309 13.41 -17.48 -0.64
C LYS A 309 13.33 -16.37 0.42
N MET A 310 12.16 -15.80 0.64
CA MET A 310 11.97 -14.74 1.64
C MET A 310 12.30 -15.23 3.07
N TYR A 311 11.93 -16.47 3.44
CA TYR A 311 12.37 -17.05 4.71
C TYR A 311 13.88 -17.25 4.80
N GLN A 312 14.53 -17.65 3.68
CA GLN A 312 15.99 -17.79 3.63
C GLN A 312 16.68 -16.42 3.77
N ASP A 313 16.11 -15.37 3.19
CA ASP A 313 16.65 -14.01 3.30
C ASP A 313 16.56 -13.49 4.73
N LEU A 314 15.40 -13.65 5.39
CA LEU A 314 15.22 -13.29 6.80
C LEU A 314 16.20 -14.07 7.69
N LYS A 315 16.36 -15.37 7.42
CA LYS A 315 17.34 -16.18 8.14
C LYS A 315 18.77 -15.68 7.92
N ALA A 316 19.12 -15.28 6.70
CA ALA A 316 20.45 -14.76 6.43
C ALA A 316 20.73 -13.43 7.16
N VAL A 317 19.69 -12.60 7.37
CA VAL A 317 19.79 -11.40 8.22
C VAL A 317 20.07 -11.77 9.68
N THR A 318 19.30 -12.67 10.28
CA THR A 318 19.50 -13.09 11.68
C THR A 318 20.79 -13.88 11.89
N ASP A 319 21.19 -14.73 10.93
CA ASP A 319 22.45 -15.49 10.97
C ASP A 319 23.67 -14.56 10.90
N SER A 320 23.54 -13.35 10.37
CA SER A 320 24.62 -12.31 10.40
C SER A 320 24.73 -11.58 11.76
N GLY A 321 23.89 -11.93 12.74
CA GLY A 321 23.90 -11.37 14.08
C GLY A 321 22.96 -10.18 14.29
N VAL A 322 22.13 -9.84 13.31
CA VAL A 322 21.15 -8.76 13.39
C VAL A 322 19.97 -9.17 14.29
N SER A 323 19.71 -8.40 15.34
CA SER A 323 18.49 -8.54 16.14
C SER A 323 17.28 -8.13 15.30
N THR A 324 16.37 -9.05 15.05
CA THR A 324 15.23 -8.80 14.17
C THR A 324 13.90 -9.07 14.86
N GLU A 325 13.06 -8.06 14.94
CA GLU A 325 11.73 -8.10 15.51
C GLU A 325 10.68 -7.86 14.42
N ILE A 326 9.60 -8.65 14.42
CA ILE A 326 8.49 -8.48 13.46
C ILE A 326 7.17 -8.38 14.23
N LEU A 327 6.49 -7.24 14.10
CA LEU A 327 5.17 -7.00 14.66
C LEU A 327 4.12 -7.24 13.58
N ILE A 328 3.21 -8.18 13.85
CA ILE A 328 2.06 -8.55 13.00
C ILE A 328 0.77 -8.51 13.80
N ASN A 329 -0.39 -8.53 13.14
CA ASN A 329 -1.64 -8.74 13.86
C ASN A 329 -1.67 -10.15 14.47
N ALA A 330 -2.16 -10.27 15.69
CA ALA A 330 -2.59 -11.54 16.25
C ALA A 330 -3.71 -12.13 15.39
N VAL A 331 -3.82 -13.46 15.33
CA VAL A 331 -4.87 -14.16 14.57
C VAL A 331 -6.27 -13.76 15.05
N GLU A 332 -6.39 -13.43 16.32
CA GLU A 332 -7.61 -12.96 16.97
C GLU A 332 -8.08 -11.61 16.42
N ASN A 333 -7.17 -10.71 16.12
CA ASN A 333 -7.42 -9.32 15.68
C ASN A 333 -7.25 -9.12 14.17
N GLY A 334 -6.59 -10.04 13.47
CA GLY A 334 -6.30 -9.89 12.05
C GLY A 334 -7.57 -9.80 11.18
N THR A 335 -7.58 -8.83 10.27
CA THR A 335 -8.70 -8.57 9.33
C THR A 335 -8.57 -9.35 8.02
N ASN A 336 -7.38 -9.90 7.72
CA ASN A 336 -7.15 -10.74 6.54
C ASN A 336 -7.16 -12.23 6.93
N PRO A 337 -8.25 -12.99 6.62
CA PRO A 337 -8.36 -14.39 6.99
C PRO A 337 -7.31 -15.29 6.30
N PHE A 338 -6.86 -14.94 5.10
CA PHE A 338 -5.81 -15.66 4.40
C PHE A 338 -4.44 -15.44 5.05
N GLY A 339 -4.12 -14.20 5.42
CA GLY A 339 -2.90 -13.88 6.17
C GLY A 339 -2.86 -14.58 7.52
N CYS A 340 -3.95 -14.54 8.28
CA CYS A 340 -4.08 -15.23 9.57
C CYS A 340 -3.90 -16.74 9.45
N THR A 341 -4.51 -17.36 8.44
CA THR A 341 -4.45 -18.82 8.26
C THR A 341 -3.10 -19.29 7.71
N ASP A 342 -2.46 -18.53 6.83
CA ASP A 342 -1.08 -18.83 6.42
C ASP A 342 -0.10 -18.68 7.58
N TYR A 343 -0.23 -17.64 8.39
CA TYR A 343 0.57 -17.48 9.60
C TYR A 343 0.47 -18.70 10.51
N LEU A 344 -0.74 -19.20 10.78
CA LEU A 344 -0.94 -20.43 11.58
C LEU A 344 -0.23 -21.65 10.95
N ASN A 345 -0.17 -21.74 9.62
CA ASN A 345 0.51 -22.83 8.92
C ASN A 345 2.03 -22.68 8.91
N GLN A 346 2.54 -21.45 8.90
CA GLN A 346 3.96 -21.14 8.70
C GLN A 346 4.68 -20.64 9.96
N LYS A 347 3.98 -20.43 11.07
CA LYS A 347 4.50 -19.84 12.31
C LYS A 347 5.85 -20.45 12.74
N LYS A 348 5.98 -21.79 12.62
CA LYS A 348 7.24 -22.46 12.92
C LYS A 348 8.39 -22.01 12.00
N LYS A 349 8.13 -21.88 10.68
CA LYS A 349 9.18 -21.44 9.72
C LYS A 349 9.62 -19.99 9.95
N ILE A 350 8.67 -19.13 10.34
CA ILE A 350 8.98 -17.73 10.66
C ILE A 350 9.91 -17.70 11.89
N ARG A 351 9.57 -18.45 12.93
CA ARG A 351 10.40 -18.59 14.12
C ARG A 351 11.78 -19.20 13.81
N ASP A 352 11.82 -20.27 13.01
CA ASP A 352 13.07 -20.95 12.60
C ASP A 352 14.00 -20.03 11.75
N ALA A 353 13.46 -18.90 11.24
CA ALA A 353 14.27 -17.83 10.67
C ALA A 353 14.99 -16.96 11.73
N GLY A 354 14.82 -17.23 13.03
CA GLY A 354 15.53 -16.55 14.10
C GLY A 354 14.94 -15.20 14.50
N VAL A 355 13.73 -14.86 14.04
CA VAL A 355 13.09 -13.57 14.34
C VAL A 355 12.23 -13.61 15.62
N HIS A 356 12.18 -12.48 16.34
CA HIS A 356 11.24 -12.25 17.42
C HIS A 356 9.89 -11.82 16.83
N ILE A 357 8.80 -12.49 17.19
CA ILE A 357 7.46 -12.19 16.69
C ILE A 357 6.63 -11.51 17.77
N TYR A 358 6.08 -10.34 17.44
CA TYR A 358 5.12 -9.61 18.29
C TYR A 358 3.74 -9.70 17.64
N GLU A 359 2.86 -10.51 18.22
CA GLU A 359 1.46 -10.68 17.81
C GLU A 359 0.61 -9.59 18.46
N TYR A 360 0.28 -8.54 17.72
CA TYR A 360 -0.47 -7.37 18.20
C TYR A 360 -1.95 -7.67 18.36
N LEU A 361 -2.48 -7.29 19.52
CA LEU A 361 -3.89 -7.39 19.87
C LEU A 361 -4.39 -6.09 20.51
N GLY A 362 -4.25 -5.00 19.78
CA GLY A 362 -4.85 -3.70 20.13
C GLY A 362 -6.33 -3.63 19.78
N LYS A 363 -6.95 -2.47 20.02
CA LYS A 363 -8.36 -2.24 19.71
C LYS A 363 -8.65 -2.31 18.21
N GLN A 364 -7.75 -1.77 17.39
CA GLN A 364 -7.84 -1.75 15.93
C GLN A 364 -6.81 -2.72 15.33
N ALA A 365 -7.05 -3.19 14.10
CA ALA A 365 -6.04 -3.96 13.38
C ALA A 365 -4.97 -3.03 12.81
N GLN A 366 -3.69 -3.35 13.03
CA GLN A 366 -2.61 -2.62 12.37
C GLN A 366 -2.47 -3.04 10.90
N HIS A 367 -2.15 -2.08 10.04
CA HIS A 367 -1.97 -2.32 8.59
C HIS A 367 -0.69 -1.67 8.05
N THR A 368 0.15 -1.14 8.92
CA THR A 368 1.43 -0.47 8.57
C THR A 368 2.41 -1.42 7.90
N LYS A 369 3.24 -0.88 6.99
CA LYS A 369 4.37 -1.55 6.37
C LYS A 369 5.59 -0.68 6.60
N THR A 370 6.39 -1.08 7.59
CA THR A 370 7.53 -0.30 8.06
C THR A 370 8.71 -1.23 8.38
N VAL A 371 9.90 -0.85 7.96
CA VAL A 371 11.17 -1.45 8.43
C VAL A 371 12.02 -0.34 9.00
N LEU A 372 12.48 -0.51 10.23
CA LEU A 372 13.43 0.40 10.89
C LEU A 372 14.76 -0.32 11.07
N ALA A 373 15.83 0.26 10.55
CA ALA A 373 17.18 -0.26 10.69
C ALA A 373 18.00 0.71 11.56
N ASP A 374 18.51 0.19 12.67
CA ASP A 374 19.15 0.94 13.74
C ASP A 374 18.33 2.17 14.17
N ASP A 375 18.99 3.28 14.50
CA ASP A 375 18.37 4.53 14.97
C ASP A 375 18.24 5.59 13.86
N ARG A 376 18.43 5.22 12.59
CA ARG A 376 18.57 6.17 11.49
C ARG A 376 17.67 5.91 10.29
N ILE A 377 17.63 4.68 9.78
CA ILE A 377 16.92 4.35 8.52
C ILE A 377 15.51 3.89 8.81
N SER A 378 14.55 4.47 8.10
CA SER A 378 13.13 4.08 8.11
C SER A 378 12.66 3.81 6.70
N ILE A 379 12.04 2.64 6.46
CA ILE A 379 11.46 2.27 5.16
C ILE A 379 9.96 2.14 5.37
N VAL A 380 9.16 2.99 4.71
CA VAL A 380 7.72 3.09 4.92
C VAL A 380 6.99 3.15 3.57
N GLY A 381 5.88 2.42 3.44
CA GLY A 381 5.07 2.48 2.21
C GLY A 381 3.97 1.44 2.11
N SER A 382 3.80 0.83 0.93
CA SER A 382 2.69 -0.04 0.61
C SER A 382 3.01 -1.55 0.64
N CYS A 383 4.30 -1.95 0.60
CA CYS A 383 4.75 -3.32 0.41
C CYS A 383 4.59 -4.19 1.67
N ASN A 384 3.70 -5.17 1.63
CA ASN A 384 3.55 -6.17 2.69
C ASN A 384 4.67 -7.24 2.62
N PHE A 385 4.86 -7.98 3.71
CA PHE A 385 5.72 -9.16 3.74
C PHE A 385 4.95 -10.38 3.19
N ASP A 386 4.45 -10.27 1.95
CA ASP A 386 3.76 -11.34 1.26
C ASP A 386 4.26 -11.53 -0.18
N MET A 387 3.98 -12.72 -0.75
CA MET A 387 4.43 -13.05 -2.09
C MET A 387 3.76 -12.20 -3.16
N ARG A 388 2.56 -11.72 -2.89
CA ARG A 388 1.83 -10.88 -3.81
C ARG A 388 2.50 -9.51 -3.97
N SER A 389 2.80 -8.84 -2.86
CA SER A 389 3.51 -7.56 -2.85
C SER A 389 4.90 -7.67 -3.46
N VAL A 390 5.61 -8.77 -3.19
CA VAL A 390 6.99 -8.93 -3.65
C VAL A 390 7.08 -9.31 -5.14
N TYR A 391 6.15 -10.14 -5.66
CA TYR A 391 6.30 -10.74 -6.98
C TYR A 391 5.19 -10.42 -7.99
N LEU A 392 4.05 -9.85 -7.58
CA LEU A 392 2.90 -9.66 -8.45
C LEU A 392 2.44 -8.21 -8.58
N ASP A 393 2.40 -7.46 -7.48
CA ASP A 393 1.81 -6.14 -7.45
C ASP A 393 2.83 -5.02 -7.66
N THR A 394 2.39 -3.85 -8.14
CA THR A 394 3.20 -2.66 -8.01
C THR A 394 3.20 -2.24 -6.54
N GLU A 395 4.31 -1.75 -6.07
CA GLU A 395 4.50 -1.30 -4.68
C GLU A 395 5.48 -0.14 -4.63
N LEU A 396 5.38 0.65 -3.58
CA LEU A 396 6.21 1.82 -3.31
C LEU A 396 6.66 1.83 -1.85
N MET A 397 7.94 2.07 -1.61
CA MET A 397 8.50 2.30 -0.28
C MET A 397 9.42 3.53 -0.31
N LEU A 398 9.34 4.38 0.70
CA LEU A 398 10.30 5.46 0.93
C LEU A 398 11.38 4.96 1.87
N VAL A 399 12.63 5.10 1.46
CA VAL A 399 13.82 4.90 2.31
C VAL A 399 14.22 6.25 2.85
N ILE A 400 14.03 6.48 4.15
CA ILE A 400 14.17 7.77 4.82
C ILE A 400 15.35 7.70 5.75
N ASP A 401 16.36 8.50 5.49
CA ASP A 401 17.51 8.73 6.37
C ASP A 401 17.21 9.92 7.30
N SER A 402 16.69 9.64 8.48
CA SER A 402 16.39 10.63 9.52
C SER A 402 16.30 9.98 10.90
N PRO A 403 17.24 10.28 11.81
CA PRO A 403 17.16 9.81 13.20
C PRO A 403 15.87 10.25 13.91
N GLU A 404 15.38 11.46 13.62
CA GLU A 404 14.19 12.01 14.28
C GLU A 404 12.93 11.25 13.87
N ILE A 405 12.75 10.99 12.58
CA ILE A 405 11.61 10.18 12.07
C ILE A 405 11.73 8.76 12.60
N ASN A 406 12.92 8.14 12.56
CA ASN A 406 13.14 6.80 13.06
C ASN A 406 12.79 6.70 14.56
N ALA A 407 13.23 7.65 15.39
CA ALA A 407 12.93 7.67 16.83
C ALA A 407 11.41 7.80 17.11
N GLN A 408 10.69 8.62 16.34
CA GLN A 408 9.23 8.74 16.44
C GLN A 408 8.56 7.38 16.15
N LEU A 409 8.96 6.71 15.07
CA LEU A 409 8.39 5.42 14.67
C LEU A 409 8.72 4.30 15.67
N ARG A 410 9.96 4.25 16.18
CA ARG A 410 10.35 3.30 17.24
C ARG A 410 9.54 3.50 18.51
N LYS A 411 9.28 4.74 18.92
CA LYS A 411 8.44 5.04 20.07
C LYS A 411 7.03 4.48 19.90
N GLN A 412 6.43 4.64 18.72
CA GLN A 412 5.09 4.12 18.43
C GLN A 412 5.06 2.59 18.42
N ILE A 413 6.05 1.93 17.80
CA ILE A 413 6.18 0.47 17.84
C ILE A 413 6.34 -0.02 19.28
N GLY A 414 7.14 0.67 20.09
CA GLY A 414 7.32 0.36 21.52
C GLY A 414 5.99 0.40 22.28
N GLN A 415 5.15 1.40 22.04
CA GLN A 415 3.81 1.49 22.64
C GLN A 415 2.90 0.34 22.18
N MET A 416 2.92 -0.03 20.89
CA MET A 416 2.14 -1.14 20.38
C MET A 416 2.55 -2.49 20.99
N LYS A 417 3.84 -2.68 21.30
CA LYS A 417 4.35 -3.91 21.92
C LYS A 417 3.71 -4.20 23.29
N GLU A 418 3.24 -3.17 24.01
CA GLU A 418 2.52 -3.34 25.27
C GLU A 418 1.23 -4.18 25.10
N SER A 419 0.65 -4.18 23.91
CA SER A 419 -0.53 -4.98 23.54
C SER A 419 -0.19 -6.23 22.72
N CYS A 420 1.07 -6.69 22.72
CA CYS A 420 1.50 -7.84 21.95
C CYS A 420 1.77 -9.06 22.81
N ARG A 421 1.53 -10.25 22.25
CA ARG A 421 2.18 -11.48 22.68
C ARG A 421 3.51 -11.60 21.95
N HIS A 422 4.58 -11.59 22.71
CA HIS A 422 5.93 -11.77 22.21
C HIS A 422 6.30 -13.26 22.17
N MET A 423 6.69 -13.74 21.02
CA MET A 423 7.21 -15.09 20.81
C MET A 423 8.69 -15.00 20.43
N HIS A 424 9.53 -15.56 21.27
CA HIS A 424 10.96 -15.67 21.07
C HIS A 424 11.33 -16.75 20.04
N PRO A 425 12.52 -16.67 19.42
CA PRO A 425 12.98 -17.70 18.45
C PRO A 425 13.04 -19.12 19.04
N ASP A 426 13.32 -19.28 20.33
CA ASP A 426 13.30 -20.56 21.04
C ASP A 426 11.88 -21.08 21.33
N GLY A 427 10.85 -20.26 21.12
CA GLY A 427 9.44 -20.54 21.35
C GLY A 427 8.92 -20.13 22.70
N ALA A 428 9.73 -19.48 23.56
CA ALA A 428 9.25 -18.88 24.78
C ALA A 428 8.23 -17.77 24.48
N LEU A 429 7.22 -17.64 25.34
CA LEU A 429 6.15 -16.63 25.19
C LEU A 429 6.22 -15.63 26.34
N GLN A 430 6.03 -14.36 26.03
CA GLN A 430 5.93 -13.27 26.97
C GLN A 430 4.81 -12.32 26.51
N ASP A 431 3.88 -12.02 27.39
CA ASP A 431 2.79 -11.09 27.10
C ASP A 431 3.17 -9.66 27.48
N GLY A 432 2.78 -8.70 26.65
CA GLY A 432 2.87 -7.27 26.97
C GLY A 432 1.92 -6.90 28.11
N SER A 433 2.20 -5.80 28.79
CA SER A 433 1.46 -5.36 29.98
C SER A 433 -0.04 -5.11 29.73
N GLN A 434 -0.43 -4.80 28.50
CA GLN A 434 -1.80 -4.52 28.07
C GLN A 434 -2.40 -5.63 27.21
N TYR A 435 -1.68 -6.74 27.01
CA TYR A 435 -2.16 -7.84 26.17
C TYR A 435 -3.38 -8.52 26.78
N GLN A 436 -4.44 -8.64 26.00
CA GLN A 436 -5.68 -9.32 26.40
C GLN A 436 -6.21 -10.15 25.25
N ILE A 437 -6.47 -11.42 25.48
CA ILE A 437 -7.04 -12.33 24.47
C ILE A 437 -8.56 -12.17 24.49
N PRO A 438 -9.21 -11.66 23.41
CA PRO A 438 -10.66 -11.65 23.35
C PRO A 438 -11.22 -13.07 23.23
N PRO A 439 -12.44 -13.31 23.68
CA PRO A 439 -13.10 -14.59 23.46
C PRO A 439 -13.24 -14.83 21.95
N GLN A 440 -12.57 -15.88 21.44
CA GLN A 440 -12.70 -16.25 20.03
C GLN A 440 -14.02 -16.96 19.77
N GLU A 441 -14.79 -16.42 18.84
CA GLU A 441 -16.00 -17.06 18.33
C GLU A 441 -15.66 -18.42 17.68
N TRP A 442 -16.40 -19.45 18.02
CA TRP A 442 -16.18 -20.80 17.50
C TRP A 442 -16.33 -20.87 15.96
N GLN A 443 -17.18 -20.00 15.37
CA GLN A 443 -17.36 -19.88 13.93
C GLN A 443 -16.03 -19.44 13.24
N LYS A 444 -15.32 -18.45 13.81
CA LYS A 444 -14.03 -17.98 13.29
C LYS A 444 -13.00 -19.11 13.33
N LYS A 445 -12.95 -19.88 14.43
CA LYS A 445 -12.06 -21.05 14.55
C LYS A 445 -12.35 -22.12 13.49
N LEU A 446 -13.63 -22.42 13.23
CA LEU A 446 -14.03 -23.40 12.22
C LEU A 446 -13.64 -22.93 10.82
N ILE A 447 -13.97 -21.68 10.46
CA ILE A 447 -13.61 -21.07 9.17
C ILE A 447 -12.10 -21.14 8.96
N TYR A 448 -11.31 -20.74 9.96
CA TYR A 448 -9.85 -20.76 9.84
C TYR A 448 -9.29 -22.19 9.71
N SER A 449 -9.88 -23.18 10.39
CA SER A 449 -9.49 -24.58 10.24
C SER A 449 -9.68 -25.09 8.81
N VAL A 450 -10.77 -24.70 8.14
CA VAL A 450 -11.04 -25.04 6.74
C VAL A 450 -10.10 -24.26 5.80
N LEU A 451 -9.95 -22.95 6.01
CA LEU A 451 -9.10 -22.10 5.18
C LEU A 451 -7.63 -22.52 5.22
N ARG A 452 -7.13 -23.04 6.34
CA ARG A 452 -5.76 -23.54 6.48
C ARG A 452 -5.42 -24.65 5.48
N VAL A 453 -6.42 -25.45 5.07
CA VAL A 453 -6.25 -26.50 4.05
C VAL A 453 -6.40 -25.92 2.65
N ILE A 454 -7.42 -25.07 2.44
CA ILE A 454 -7.74 -24.48 1.12
C ILE A 454 -6.60 -23.57 0.63
N ILE A 455 -5.94 -22.85 1.53
CA ILE A 455 -4.89 -21.88 1.17
C ILE A 455 -3.62 -22.56 0.62
N ILE A 456 -3.32 -23.80 0.99
CA ILE A 456 -2.06 -24.47 0.64
C ILE A 456 -1.77 -24.43 -0.87
N PRO A 457 -2.68 -24.87 -1.77
CA PRO A 457 -2.41 -24.89 -3.22
C PRO A 457 -2.42 -23.52 -3.88
N ILE A 458 -3.04 -22.51 -3.26
CA ILE A 458 -3.18 -21.15 -3.84
C ILE A 458 -2.29 -20.11 -3.12
N ARG A 459 -1.46 -20.56 -2.19
CA ARG A 459 -0.63 -19.71 -1.35
C ARG A 459 0.26 -18.74 -2.14
N HIS A 460 0.71 -19.14 -3.30
CA HIS A 460 1.53 -18.34 -4.22
C HIS A 460 0.80 -17.16 -4.87
N LEU A 461 -0.51 -17.04 -4.65
CA LEU A 461 -1.33 -15.91 -5.10
C LEU A 461 -1.55 -14.85 -4.00
N LEU A 462 -1.06 -15.13 -2.80
CA LEU A 462 -1.30 -14.34 -1.58
C LEU A 462 -0.09 -13.49 -1.22
#